data_0c92ddd506f564ffcb15e3d62c456c9f
#
_entry.id   0c92ddd506f564ffcb15e3d62c456c9f
#
_cell.length_a   1.000
_cell.length_b   1.000
_cell.length_c   1.000
_cell.angle_alpha   90.00
_cell.angle_beta   90.00
_cell.angle_gamma   90.00
#
_symmetry.space_group_name_H-M   'P 1'
#
loop_
_entity.id
_entity.type
_entity.pdbx_description
1 polymer ?
#
loop_
_entity_poly.entity_id
_entity_poly.type
_entity_poly.pdbx_seq_one_letter_code
_entity_poly.pdbx_strand_id
1 'polypeptide(L)' 'SRPMGSQGEDIIMGKESRTKFPYSIECKNVERLNVWDAYSQAEANCKTYEPLVVIKRNRSKPLVVVDAEHFIELYRDRI' A
#
# COMPACT_ATOMS: atom_id res chain seq x y z
N SER A 1 -5.50 12.40 -11.38
CA SER A 1 -4.85 11.10 -11.52
C SER A 1 -3.48 11.25 -12.15
N ARG A 2 -2.67 10.25 -11.99
CA ARG A 2 -1.32 10.30 -12.51
C ARG A 2 -1.24 9.78 -13.94
N PRO A 3 -0.27 10.27 -14.73
CA PRO A 3 -0.09 9.75 -16.08
C PRO A 3 0.27 8.27 -16.04
N MET A 4 -0.07 7.57 -17.10
CA MET A 4 0.31 6.19 -17.25
C MET A 4 1.84 6.06 -17.26
N GLY A 5 2.34 5.07 -16.54
CA GLY A 5 3.78 4.86 -16.42
C GLY A 5 4.48 5.71 -15.37
N SER A 6 3.76 6.60 -14.71
CA SER A 6 4.33 7.42 -13.67
C SER A 6 4.73 6.57 -12.47
N GLN A 7 5.84 6.92 -11.84
CA GLN A 7 6.35 6.25 -10.64
C GLN A 7 5.86 6.96 -9.39
N GLY A 8 5.74 6.22 -8.30
CA GLY A 8 5.39 6.78 -7.00
C GLY A 8 4.06 6.29 -6.47
N GLU A 9 3.62 6.94 -5.44
CA GLU A 9 2.41 6.56 -4.72
C GLU A 9 1.14 7.04 -5.41
N ASP A 10 0.07 6.26 -5.28
CA ASP A 10 -1.25 6.67 -5.76
C ASP A 10 -1.88 7.72 -4.84
N ILE A 11 -1.55 7.66 -3.55
CA ILE A 11 -2.02 8.62 -2.57
C ILE A 11 -0.81 9.32 -1.97
N ILE A 12 -0.78 10.65 -2.11
CA ILE A 12 0.30 11.46 -1.57
C ILE A 12 -0.21 12.16 -0.31
N MET A 13 0.50 11.94 0.78
CA MET A 13 0.12 12.47 2.08
C MET A 13 1.04 13.58 2.50
N GLY A 14 0.52 14.54 3.25
CA GLY A 14 1.32 15.60 3.84
C GLY A 14 2.29 15.04 4.89
N LYS A 15 3.32 15.83 5.19
CA LYS A 15 4.38 15.43 6.11
C LYS A 15 3.84 15.00 7.48
N GLU A 16 2.89 15.75 8.00
CA GLU A 16 2.31 15.47 9.30
C GLU A 16 1.53 14.15 9.31
N SER A 17 0.76 13.91 8.23
CA SER A 17 0.00 12.68 8.10
C SER A 17 0.92 11.47 8.00
N ARG A 18 2.07 11.60 7.34
CA ARG A 18 3.04 10.51 7.23
C ARG A 18 3.70 10.17 8.54
N THR A 19 3.79 11.13 9.45
CA THR A 19 4.32 10.85 10.79
C THR A 19 3.40 9.91 11.55
N LYS A 20 2.09 10.07 11.36
CA LYS A 20 1.08 9.25 12.02
C LYS A 20 0.74 7.99 11.26
N PHE A 21 0.87 8.02 9.94
CA PHE A 21 0.53 6.91 9.06
C PHE A 21 1.63 6.76 8.01
N PRO A 22 2.77 6.20 8.38
CA PRO A 22 3.97 6.19 7.53
C PRO A 22 3.93 5.11 6.45
N TYR A 23 2.90 5.13 5.62
CA TYR A 23 2.71 4.16 4.55
C TYR A 23 2.77 4.82 3.18
N SER A 24 3.34 4.10 2.23
CA SER A 24 3.26 4.43 0.82
C SER A 24 2.14 3.59 0.24
N ILE A 25 1.06 4.24 -0.20
CA ILE A 25 -0.17 3.57 -0.58
C ILE A 25 -0.29 3.46 -2.09
N GLU A 26 -0.45 2.22 -2.57
CA GLU A 26 -0.74 1.92 -3.97
C GLU A 26 -2.13 1.30 -4.05
N CYS A 27 -2.93 1.77 -5.00
CA CYS A 27 -4.30 1.28 -5.18
C CYS A 27 -4.40 0.49 -6.48
N LYS A 28 -4.95 -0.71 -6.42
CA LYS A 28 -5.13 -1.58 -7.57
C LYS A 28 -6.60 -2.00 -7.68
N ASN A 29 -7.25 -1.58 -8.75
CA ASN A 29 -8.65 -1.92 -9.01
C ASN A 29 -8.72 -2.70 -10.31
N VAL A 30 -8.47 -4.01 -10.24
CA VAL A 30 -8.48 -4.90 -11.41
C VAL A 30 -9.13 -6.23 -11.03
N GLU A 31 -9.78 -6.88 -12.02
CA GLU A 31 -10.48 -8.14 -11.79
C GLU A 31 -9.52 -9.28 -11.47
N ARG A 32 -8.37 -9.31 -12.12
CA ARG A 32 -7.34 -10.31 -11.86
C ARG A 32 -6.06 -9.60 -11.52
N LEU A 33 -5.52 -9.90 -10.37
CA LEU A 33 -4.31 -9.24 -9.89
C LEU A 33 -3.34 -10.27 -9.37
N ASN A 34 -2.10 -10.17 -9.83
CA ASN A 34 -1.01 -10.89 -9.19
C ASN A 34 -0.60 -10.05 -7.97
N VAL A 35 -1.02 -10.51 -6.81
CA VAL A 35 -0.80 -9.77 -5.56
C VAL A 35 0.68 -9.62 -5.24
N TRP A 36 1.48 -10.65 -5.53
CA TRP A 36 2.91 -10.61 -5.26
C TRP A 36 3.61 -9.57 -6.12
N ASP A 37 3.25 -9.48 -7.39
CA ASP A 37 3.79 -8.45 -8.29
C ASP A 37 3.37 -7.06 -7.84
N ALA A 38 2.10 -6.91 -7.45
CA ALA A 38 1.59 -5.63 -6.99
C ALA A 38 2.34 -5.16 -5.75
N TYR A 39 2.57 -6.06 -4.81
CA TYR A 39 3.31 -5.72 -3.60
C TYR A 39 4.76 -5.37 -3.93
N SER A 40 5.40 -6.12 -4.84
CA SER A 40 6.78 -5.83 -5.24
C SER A 40 6.90 -4.45 -5.87
N GLN A 41 5.93 -4.05 -6.68
CA GLN A 41 5.90 -2.71 -7.26
C GLN A 41 5.75 -1.63 -6.18
N ALA A 42 4.86 -1.86 -5.23
CA ALA A 42 4.67 -0.94 -4.13
C ALA A 42 5.95 -0.81 -3.29
N GLU A 43 6.62 -1.92 -3.06
CA GLU A 43 7.88 -1.97 -2.32
C GLU A 43 8.97 -1.17 -3.04
N ALA A 44 9.03 -1.27 -4.36
CA ALA A 44 10.00 -0.53 -5.15
C ALA A 44 9.75 0.98 -5.10
N ASN A 45 8.51 1.40 -4.88
CA ASN A 45 8.12 2.81 -4.89
C ASN A 45 7.95 3.42 -3.50
N CYS A 46 8.13 2.65 -2.44
CA CYS A 46 7.76 3.12 -1.10
C CYS A 46 8.81 4.01 -0.43
N LYS A 47 10.01 4.10 -0.99
CA LYS A 47 11.10 4.88 -0.39
C LYS A 47 11.38 4.41 1.04
N THR A 48 11.27 5.31 2.00
CA THR A 48 11.51 5.00 3.42
C THR A 48 10.23 4.60 4.16
N TYR A 49 9.09 4.60 3.46
CA TYR A 49 7.82 4.26 4.08
C TYR A 49 7.51 2.79 3.88
N GLU A 50 6.56 2.29 4.66
CA GLU A 50 6.13 0.90 4.54
C GLU A 50 5.17 0.78 3.36
N PRO A 51 5.36 -0.19 2.45
CA PRO A 51 4.44 -0.35 1.34
C PRO A 51 3.10 -0.91 1.80
N LEU A 52 2.02 -0.39 1.23
CA LEU A 52 0.66 -0.82 1.53
C LEU A 52 -0.12 -0.84 0.23
N VAL A 53 -0.68 -1.98 -0.14
CA VAL A 53 -1.45 -2.10 -1.36
C VAL A 53 -2.92 -2.27 -1.02
N VAL A 54 -3.76 -1.36 -1.54
CA VAL A 54 -5.21 -1.49 -1.43
C VAL A 54 -5.67 -2.16 -2.71
N ILE A 55 -6.28 -3.33 -2.59
CA ILE A 55 -6.75 -4.09 -3.75
C ILE A 55 -8.26 -4.15 -3.75
N LYS A 56 -8.83 -4.08 -4.94
CA LYS A 56 -10.27 -4.17 -5.12
C LYS A 56 -10.58 -4.73 -6.50
N ARG A 57 -11.67 -5.44 -6.61
CA ARG A 57 -12.25 -5.85 -7.90
C ARG A 57 -13.74 -5.62 -7.84
N ASN A 58 -14.43 -5.79 -8.98
CA ASN A 58 -15.87 -5.54 -9.06
C ASN A 58 -16.60 -6.38 -8.00
N ARG A 59 -17.54 -5.76 -7.33
CA ARG A 59 -18.43 -6.39 -6.35
C ARG A 59 -17.70 -6.97 -5.13
N SER A 60 -16.50 -6.49 -4.87
CA SER A 60 -15.77 -6.89 -3.67
C SER A 60 -15.49 -5.68 -2.80
N LYS A 61 -15.33 -5.92 -1.52
CA LYS A 61 -14.86 -4.86 -0.63
C LYS A 61 -13.35 -4.69 -0.82
N PRO A 62 -12.83 -3.50 -0.58
CA PRO A 62 -11.38 -3.29 -0.67
C PRO A 62 -10.66 -4.04 0.44
N LEU A 63 -9.50 -4.57 0.10
CA LEU A 63 -8.63 -5.27 1.05
C LEU A 63 -7.28 -4.59 1.06
N VAL A 64 -6.52 -4.81 2.12
CA VAL A 64 -5.19 -4.25 2.26
C VAL A 64 -4.17 -5.38 2.29
N VAL A 65 -3.07 -5.21 1.55
CA VAL A 65 -1.94 -6.13 1.56
C VAL A 65 -0.76 -5.41 2.20
N VAL A 66 -0.25 -5.97 3.28
CA VAL A 66 0.92 -5.45 3.99
C VAL A 66 1.82 -6.61 4.38
N ASP A 67 3.06 -6.29 4.70
CA ASP A 67 4.02 -7.27 5.20
C ASP A 67 3.50 -7.87 6.52
N ALA A 68 3.53 -9.19 6.63
CA ALA A 68 2.98 -9.89 7.79
C ALA A 68 3.74 -9.56 9.08
N GLU A 69 5.07 -9.52 9.02
CA GLU A 69 5.87 -9.18 10.19
C GLU A 69 5.57 -7.76 10.66
N HIS A 70 5.47 -6.85 9.72
CA HIS A 70 5.13 -5.46 10.03
C HIS A 70 3.76 -5.38 10.71
N PHE A 71 2.78 -6.08 10.16
CA PHE A 71 1.42 -6.07 10.72
C PHE A 71 1.39 -6.58 12.16
N ILE A 72 2.09 -7.67 12.41
CA ILE A 72 2.17 -8.26 13.74
C ILE A 72 2.88 -7.29 14.70
N GLU A 73 3.93 -6.65 14.23
CA GLU A 73 4.71 -5.70 15.03
C GLU A 73 3.87 -4.53 15.53
N LEU A 74 2.87 -4.11 14.74
CA LEU A 74 1.99 -3.01 15.14
C LEU A 74 1.25 -3.28 16.44
N TYR A 75 1.02 -4.53 16.75
CA TYR A 75 0.24 -4.92 17.92
C TYR A 75 1.07 -5.58 19.02
N ARG A 76 2.36 -5.68 18.81
CA ARG A 76 3.24 -6.38 19.73
C ARG A 76 3.20 -5.82 21.15
N ASP A 77 3.23 -4.50 21.26
CA ASP A 77 3.27 -3.82 22.55
C ASP A 77 1.89 -3.64 23.19
N ARG A 78 0.85 -4.11 22.52
CA ARG A 78 -0.52 -3.96 23.00
C ARG A 78 -1.11 -5.23 23.61
N ILE A 79 -0.36 -6.29 23.57
CA ILE A 79 -0.79 -7.60 24.08
C ILE A 79 -0.38 -7.77 25.53
#